data_b03dc2ad3f0383e63490efc412774773
#
_entry.id   b03dc2ad3f0383e63490efc412774773
#
_cell.length_a   1.000
_cell.length_b   1.000
_cell.length_c   1.000
_cell.angle_alpha   90.00
_cell.angle_beta   90.00
_cell.angle_gamma   90.00
#
_symmetry.space_group_name_H-M   'P 1'
#
loop_
_entity.id
_entity.type
_entity.pdbx_description
1 polymer ?
#
loop_
_entity_poly.entity_id
_entity_poly.type
_entity_poly.pdbx_seq_one_letter_code
_entity_poly.pdbx_strand_id
1 'polypeptide(L)'
;MKKIPMRKCLATGESFPKKELLRIVRTPEGEVKVDLTGKLNGKGAYLSKSLEALEIAKKKNLLAKALEVKVDETVYKEIEEVING
;
A
#
# COMPACT_ATOMS: atom_id res chain seq x y z
N MET A 1 -6.16 0.45 -28.22
CA MET A 1 -5.75 -0.50 -27.17
C MET A 1 -5.79 0.16 -25.80
N LYS A 2 -6.45 -0.50 -24.88
CA LYS A 2 -6.50 0.01 -23.51
C LYS A 2 -5.22 -0.38 -22.78
N LYS A 3 -4.52 0.61 -22.29
CA LYS A 3 -3.35 0.35 -21.45
C LYS A 3 -3.81 0.05 -20.03
N ILE A 4 -3.34 -1.06 -19.48
CA ILE A 4 -3.60 -1.39 -18.09
C ILE A 4 -2.71 -0.49 -17.24
N PRO A 5 -3.28 0.28 -16.29
CA PRO A 5 -2.44 1.12 -15.43
C PRO A 5 -1.53 0.25 -14.55
N MET A 6 -0.25 0.52 -14.65
CA MET A 6 0.76 -0.19 -13.86
C MET A 6 1.26 0.71 -12.75
N ARG A 7 1.52 0.11 -11.61
CA ARG A 7 2.10 0.82 -10.46
C ARG A 7 3.22 -0.01 -9.85
N LYS A 8 4.14 0.65 -9.25
CA LYS A 8 5.31 0.00 -8.65
C LYS A 8 5.02 -0.43 -7.22
N CYS A 9 5.35 -1.67 -6.90
CA CYS A 9 5.26 -2.15 -5.53
C CYS A 9 6.36 -1.49 -4.69
N LEU A 10 5.96 -0.88 -3.58
CA LEU A 10 6.86 -0.18 -2.69
C LEU A 10 7.97 -1.08 -2.12
N ALA A 11 7.63 -2.33 -1.83
CA ALA A 11 8.56 -3.25 -1.19
C ALA A 11 9.52 -3.92 -2.15
N THR A 12 9.01 -4.37 -3.31
CA THR A 12 9.82 -5.15 -4.26
C THR A 12 10.39 -4.32 -5.40
N GLY A 13 9.81 -3.17 -5.67
CA GLY A 13 10.21 -2.34 -6.80
C GLY A 13 9.72 -2.83 -8.15
N GLU A 14 8.99 -3.93 -8.18
CA GLU A 14 8.42 -4.47 -9.40
C GLU A 14 7.10 -3.80 -9.75
N SER A 15 6.80 -3.73 -11.05
CA SER A 15 5.56 -3.14 -11.55
C SER A 15 4.48 -4.20 -11.71
N PHE A 16 3.28 -3.86 -11.28
CA PHE A 16 2.11 -4.74 -11.37
C PHE A 16 0.90 -3.95 -11.84
N PRO A 17 -0.09 -4.60 -12.44
CA PRO A 17 -1.36 -3.95 -12.71
C PRO A 17 -1.94 -3.40 -11.39
N LYS A 18 -2.47 -2.19 -11.46
CA LYS A 18 -3.03 -1.50 -10.29
C LYS A 18 -3.98 -2.38 -9.47
N LYS A 19 -4.81 -3.16 -10.14
CA LYS A 19 -5.79 -4.02 -9.47
C LYS A 19 -5.17 -5.18 -8.67
N GLU A 20 -3.90 -5.48 -8.91
CA GLU A 20 -3.18 -6.53 -8.19
C GLU A 20 -2.42 -5.99 -7.00
N LEU A 21 -2.52 -4.70 -6.77
CA LEU A 21 -1.83 -4.02 -5.68
C LEU A 21 -2.83 -3.51 -4.64
N LEU A 22 -2.37 -3.43 -3.41
CA LEU A 22 -3.08 -2.72 -2.35
C LEU A 22 -2.64 -1.28 -2.35
N ARG A 23 -3.56 -0.35 -2.22
CA ARG A 23 -3.26 1.06 -2.08
C ARG A 23 -3.39 1.46 -0.62
N ILE A 24 -2.34 2.02 -0.07
CA ILE A 24 -2.34 2.55 1.28
C ILE A 24 -2.26 4.07 1.16
N VAL A 25 -3.16 4.78 1.81
CA VAL A 25 -3.32 6.22 1.64
C VAL A 25 -3.19 6.95 2.96
N ARG A 26 -2.46 8.06 2.92
CA ARG A 26 -2.51 9.04 4.01
C ARG A 26 -3.55 10.08 3.61
N THR A 27 -4.63 10.15 4.38
CA THR A 27 -5.71 11.09 4.11
C THR A 27 -5.26 12.54 4.39
N PRO A 28 -6.00 13.54 3.89
CA PRO A 28 -5.67 14.93 4.21
C PRO A 28 -5.66 15.23 5.71
N GLU A 29 -6.39 14.45 6.50
CA GLU A 29 -6.40 14.58 7.96
C GLU A 29 -5.19 13.93 8.63
N GLY A 30 -4.34 13.27 7.87
CA GLY A 30 -3.15 12.61 8.38
C GLY A 30 -3.35 11.18 8.85
N GLU A 31 -4.48 10.59 8.55
CA GLU A 31 -4.75 9.18 8.87
C GLU A 31 -4.23 8.27 7.77
N VAL A 32 -3.77 7.09 8.16
CA VAL A 32 -3.33 6.09 7.20
C VAL A 32 -4.40 5.00 7.10
N LYS A 33 -4.86 4.76 5.89
CA LYS A 33 -5.94 3.78 5.64
C LYS A 33 -5.59 2.88 4.46
N VAL A 34 -6.10 1.65 4.52
CA VAL A 34 -6.04 0.74 3.38
C VAL A 34 -7.21 1.08 2.47
N ASP A 35 -6.91 1.51 1.26
CA ASP A 35 -7.92 1.94 0.30
C ASP A 35 -8.24 0.81 -0.68
N LEU A 36 -9.32 0.09 -0.40
CA LEU A 36 -9.76 -1.02 -1.22
C LEU A 36 -10.48 -0.57 -2.50
N THR A 37 -10.97 0.65 -2.51
CA THR A 37 -11.71 1.19 -3.67
C THR A 37 -10.81 1.93 -4.66
N GLY A 38 -9.66 2.41 -4.19
CA GLY A 38 -8.77 3.23 -4.99
C GLY A 38 -9.25 4.66 -5.16
N LYS A 39 -10.25 5.08 -4.39
CA LYS A 39 -10.89 6.40 -4.55
C LYS A 39 -10.60 7.40 -3.44
N LEU A 40 -9.94 6.97 -2.38
CA LEU A 40 -9.64 7.87 -1.27
C LEU A 40 -8.64 8.95 -1.69
N ASN A 41 -8.89 10.17 -1.27
CA ASN A 41 -7.98 11.28 -1.50
C ASN A 41 -6.80 11.21 -0.55
N GLY A 42 -5.64 11.62 -1.04
CA GLY A 42 -4.45 11.68 -0.22
C GLY A 42 -3.24 11.12 -0.93
N LYS A 43 -2.13 11.09 -0.21
CA LYS A 43 -0.89 10.53 -0.73
C LYS A 43 -0.95 9.01 -0.62
N GLY A 44 -0.78 8.32 -1.74
CA GLY A 44 -0.89 6.88 -1.80
C GLY A 44 0.41 6.16 -2.07
N ALA A 45 0.50 4.93 -1.59
CA ALA A 45 1.57 4.01 -1.89
C ALA A 45 0.96 2.67 -2.25
N TYR A 46 1.62 1.93 -3.13
CA TYR A 46 1.13 0.63 -3.58
C TYR A 46 2.00 -0.49 -3.05
N LEU A 47 1.37 -1.58 -2.67
CA LEU A 47 2.04 -2.75 -2.12
C LEU A 47 1.44 -4.00 -2.76
N SER A 48 2.29 -4.93 -3.22
CA SER A 48 1.78 -6.17 -3.79
C SER A 48 1.08 -7.00 -2.70
N LYS A 49 0.09 -7.78 -3.11
CA LYS A 49 -0.71 -8.61 -2.18
C LYS A 49 0.06 -9.87 -1.79
N SER A 50 1.13 -9.67 -1.06
CA SER A 50 2.04 -10.73 -0.66
C SER A 50 2.51 -10.48 0.77
N LEU A 51 2.52 -11.52 1.58
CA LEU A 51 3.02 -11.44 2.94
C LEU A 51 4.51 -11.08 2.96
N GLU A 52 5.24 -11.57 1.95
CA GLU A 52 6.65 -11.24 1.80
C GLU A 52 6.86 -9.75 1.58
N ALA A 53 6.08 -9.16 0.69
CA ALA A 53 6.13 -7.72 0.45
C ALA A 53 5.76 -6.93 1.70
N LEU A 54 4.75 -7.39 2.42
CA LEU A 54 4.32 -6.76 3.67
C LEU A 54 5.44 -6.80 4.71
N GLU A 55 6.12 -7.92 4.84
CA GLU A 55 7.24 -8.04 5.78
C GLU A 55 8.38 -7.08 5.45
N ILE A 56 8.71 -6.96 4.17
CA ILE A 56 9.75 -6.04 3.72
C ILE A 56 9.36 -4.60 4.05
N ALA A 57 8.11 -4.23 3.75
CA ALA A 57 7.62 -2.89 4.03
C ALA A 57 7.64 -2.57 5.53
N LYS A 58 7.24 -3.52 6.34
CA LYS A 58 7.21 -3.39 7.79
C LYS A 58 8.63 -3.28 8.37
N LYS A 59 9.51 -4.16 7.94
CA LYS A 59 10.88 -4.23 8.42
C LYS A 59 11.66 -2.96 8.11
N LYS A 60 11.48 -2.43 6.91
CA LYS A 60 12.20 -1.24 6.44
C LYS A 60 11.43 0.05 6.62
N ASN A 61 10.25 0.00 7.23
CA ASN A 61 9.39 1.18 7.45
C ASN A 61 9.07 1.93 6.15
N LEU A 62 8.88 1.20 5.08
CA LEU A 62 8.71 1.80 3.75
C LEU A 62 7.44 2.63 3.63
N LEU A 63 6.34 2.19 4.24
CA LEU A 63 5.08 2.94 4.21
C LEU A 63 5.21 4.27 4.92
N ALA A 64 5.85 4.29 6.07
CA ALA A 64 6.07 5.52 6.82
C ALA A 64 6.93 6.49 6.02
N LYS A 65 7.95 5.99 5.35
CA LYS A 65 8.82 6.81 4.50
C LYS A 65 8.09 7.35 3.27
N ALA A 66 7.33 6.51 2.61
CA ALA A 66 6.61 6.88 1.40
C ALA A 66 5.49 7.88 1.67
N LEU A 67 4.76 7.67 2.76
CA LEU A 67 3.62 8.52 3.12
C LEU A 67 4.02 9.70 4.00
N GLU A 68 5.28 9.75 4.43
CA GLU A 68 5.82 10.81 5.26
C GLU A 68 5.00 11.01 6.53
N VAL A 69 4.59 9.90 7.13
CA VAL A 69 3.80 9.90 8.37
C VAL A 69 4.07 8.60 9.12
N LYS A 70 3.93 8.65 10.44
CA LYS A 70 4.07 7.46 11.25
C LYS A 70 2.94 6.49 10.95
N VAL A 71 3.28 5.23 10.67
CA VAL A 71 2.31 4.19 10.36
C VAL A 71 2.16 3.27 11.57
N ASP A 72 0.92 3.18 12.07
CA ASP A 72 0.61 2.36 13.22
C ASP A 72 0.62 0.87 12.84
N GLU A 73 0.91 0.03 13.81
CA GLU A 73 0.91 -1.41 13.64
C GLU A 73 -0.46 -1.95 13.21
N THR A 74 -1.54 -1.29 13.62
CA THR A 74 -2.89 -1.65 13.22
C THR A 74 -3.08 -1.62 11.70
N VAL A 75 -2.40 -0.69 11.03
CA VAL A 75 -2.44 -0.58 9.56
C VAL A 75 -1.82 -1.83 8.94
N TYR A 76 -0.69 -2.28 9.46
CA TYR A 76 -0.04 -3.49 8.97
C TYR A 76 -0.90 -4.72 9.19
N LYS A 77 -1.63 -4.78 10.29
CA LYS A 77 -2.55 -5.88 10.56
C LYS A 77 -3.72 -5.88 9.57
N GLU A 78 -4.25 -4.71 9.24
CA GLU A 78 -5.31 -4.59 8.24
C GLU A 78 -4.83 -5.06 6.88
N ILE A 79 -3.61 -4.69 6.51
CA ILE A 79 -3.02 -5.12 5.23
C ILE A 79 -2.88 -6.65 5.22
N GLU A 80 -2.41 -7.22 6.31
CA GLU A 80 -2.25 -8.66 6.43
C GLU A 80 -3.60 -9.39 6.27
N GLU A 81 -4.64 -8.88 6.90
CA GLU A 81 -5.98 -9.43 6.77
C GLU A 81 -6.48 -9.41 5.34
N VAL A 82 -6.23 -8.32 4.63
CA VAL A 82 -6.64 -8.20 3.22
C VAL A 82 -5.87 -9.20 2.36
N ILE A 83 -4.59 -9.37 2.61
CA ILE A 83 -3.77 -10.33 1.86
C ILE A 83 -4.23 -11.77 2.13
N ASN A 84 -4.51 -12.10 3.37
CA ASN A 84 -4.92 -13.46 3.77
C ASN A 84 -6.38 -13.76 3.46
N GLY A 85 -7.20 -12.73 3.42
CA GLY A 85 -8.63 -12.88 3.18
C GLY A 85 -8.99 -13.03 1.76
#